data_768783ad60d9cfc4ade9674c5f4fefb1
#
_entry.id   768783ad60d9cfc4ade9674c5f4fefb1
#
_cell.length_a   1.000
_cell.length_b   1.000
_cell.length_c   1.000
_cell.angle_alpha   90.00
_cell.angle_beta   90.00
_cell.angle_gamma   90.00
#
_symmetry.space_group_name_H-M   'P 1'
#
loop_
_entity.id
_entity.type
_entity.pdbx_description
1 polymer ?
#
loop_
_entity_poly.entity_id
_entity_poly.type
_entity_poly.pdbx_seq_one_letter_code
_entity_poly.pdbx_strand_id
1 'polypeptide(L)'
;MQERQKNRRLYFEELSITSRKYYIPYISKYKKIKKGMNILEIGCGDGGNLLPFTELGCNTTGVDLSAGRIKDAILFFEERQIKGNFIASDIFKLKGLEHKFDLIICHDVIEHIKDKATFLSNLPKYINPEGIIFMSFPAWQMPFGGHQQICKSKIISHFPFIHLLPAPIYLSLIHISEPTRLRCI
;
A
#
# COMPACT_ATOMS: atom_id res chain seq x y z
N MET A 1 17.05 -8.84 5.39
CA MET A 1 16.03 -7.77 5.49
C MET A 1 16.57 -6.57 4.74
N GLN A 2 15.86 -6.07 3.73
CA GLN A 2 16.33 -4.95 2.92
C GLN A 2 16.42 -3.68 3.77
N GLU A 3 17.41 -2.82 3.50
CA GLU A 3 17.68 -1.61 4.28
C GLU A 3 16.47 -0.66 4.36
N ARG A 4 15.69 -0.56 3.27
CA ARG A 4 14.43 0.20 3.21
C ARG A 4 13.36 -0.25 4.21
N GLN A 5 13.33 -1.53 4.61
CA GLN A 5 12.38 -2.01 5.62
C GLN A 5 12.77 -1.62 7.05
N LYS A 6 14.05 -1.25 7.26
CA LYS A 6 14.56 -0.75 8.53
C LYS A 6 14.50 0.78 8.60
N ASN A 7 14.66 1.44 7.46
CA ASN A 7 14.64 2.90 7.37
C ASN A 7 13.30 3.38 6.80
N ARG A 8 12.35 3.68 7.68
CA ARG A 8 11.00 4.12 7.30
C ARG A 8 10.99 5.41 6.51
N ARG A 9 11.91 6.33 6.82
CA ARG A 9 12.02 7.59 6.07
C ARG A 9 12.45 7.35 4.62
N LEU A 10 13.43 6.48 4.41
CA LEU A 10 13.83 6.10 3.06
C LEU A 10 12.67 5.45 2.29
N TYR A 11 11.93 4.55 2.94
CA TYR A 11 10.76 3.91 2.33
C TYR A 11 9.65 4.91 1.98
N PHE A 12 9.37 5.87 2.87
CA PHE A 12 8.44 6.96 2.61
C PHE A 12 8.82 7.77 1.36
N GLU A 13 10.10 8.14 1.22
CA GLU A 13 10.58 8.87 0.04
C GLU A 13 10.49 8.04 -1.24
N GLU A 14 10.85 6.76 -1.19
CA GLU A 14 10.73 5.86 -2.34
C GLU A 14 9.27 5.73 -2.81
N LEU A 15 8.31 5.61 -1.90
CA LEU A 15 6.88 5.59 -2.23
C LEU A 15 6.42 6.92 -2.83
N SER A 16 6.87 8.04 -2.28
CA SER A 16 6.56 9.37 -2.82
C SER A 16 7.08 9.54 -4.25
N ILE A 17 8.32 9.15 -4.52
CA ILE A 17 8.91 9.17 -5.86
C ILE A 17 8.12 8.25 -6.81
N THR A 18 7.77 7.05 -6.38
CA THR A 18 7.00 6.08 -7.15
C THR A 18 5.62 6.63 -7.50
N SER A 19 4.92 7.18 -6.52
CA SER A 19 3.60 7.77 -6.70
C SER A 19 3.63 8.95 -7.69
N ARG A 20 4.61 9.85 -7.53
CA ARG A 20 4.80 11.00 -8.43
C ARG A 20 5.11 10.58 -9.87
N LYS A 21 6.00 9.59 -10.03
CA LYS A 21 6.52 9.19 -11.33
C LYS A 21 5.58 8.26 -12.09
N TYR A 22 4.82 7.42 -11.38
CA TYR A 22 4.05 6.36 -12.00
C TYR A 22 2.55 6.44 -11.70
N TYR A 23 2.14 6.62 -10.43
CA TYR A 23 0.71 6.54 -10.08
C TYR A 23 -0.05 7.75 -10.57
N ILE A 24 0.42 8.95 -10.30
CA ILE A 24 -0.25 10.18 -10.75
C ILE A 24 -0.38 10.23 -12.27
N PRO A 25 0.66 9.98 -13.08
CA PRO A 25 0.53 9.94 -14.53
C PRO A 25 -0.41 8.85 -15.04
N TYR A 26 -0.39 7.66 -14.42
CA TYR A 26 -1.29 6.56 -14.80
C TYR A 26 -2.75 6.90 -14.47
N ILE A 27 -3.04 7.32 -13.24
CA ILE A 27 -4.37 7.71 -12.76
C ILE A 27 -4.92 8.85 -13.62
N SER A 28 -4.08 9.83 -13.97
CA SER A 28 -4.48 11.00 -14.77
C SER A 28 -4.96 10.68 -16.19
N LYS A 29 -4.70 9.48 -16.71
CA LYS A 29 -5.28 9.00 -17.96
C LYS A 29 -6.78 8.72 -17.86
N TYR A 30 -7.26 8.40 -16.66
CA TYR A 30 -8.66 8.04 -16.39
C TYR A 30 -9.40 9.15 -15.63
N LYS A 31 -8.71 9.84 -14.73
CA LYS A 31 -9.25 10.93 -13.94
C LYS A 31 -8.19 11.99 -13.68
N LYS A 32 -8.40 13.18 -14.22
CA LYS A 32 -7.49 14.32 -14.02
C LYS A 32 -7.46 14.71 -12.56
N ILE A 33 -6.27 14.71 -11.96
CA ILE A 33 -6.07 15.15 -10.57
C ILE A 33 -6.19 16.66 -10.51
N LYS A 34 -7.02 17.17 -9.59
CA LYS A 34 -7.29 18.59 -9.39
C LYS A 34 -7.14 18.94 -7.91
N LYS A 35 -6.75 20.18 -7.64
CA LYS A 35 -6.76 20.75 -6.30
C LYS A 35 -8.14 20.59 -5.64
N GLY A 36 -8.17 20.22 -4.37
CA GLY A 36 -9.40 20.04 -3.58
C GLY A 36 -10.04 18.66 -3.73
N MET A 37 -9.54 17.77 -4.61
CA MET A 37 -10.02 16.39 -4.65
C MET A 37 -9.76 15.66 -3.33
N ASN A 38 -10.73 14.84 -2.91
CA ASN A 38 -10.61 14.00 -1.73
C ASN A 38 -10.04 12.64 -2.12
N ILE A 39 -8.92 12.27 -1.53
CA ILE A 39 -8.20 11.04 -1.83
C ILE A 39 -8.07 10.19 -0.57
N LEU A 40 -8.46 8.93 -0.65
CA LEU A 40 -8.28 7.93 0.41
C LEU A 40 -7.19 6.95 -0.01
N GLU A 41 -6.23 6.69 0.87
CA GLU A 41 -5.37 5.51 0.76
C GLU A 41 -5.68 4.52 1.88
N ILE A 42 -6.05 3.30 1.49
CA ILE A 42 -6.25 2.18 2.41
C ILE A 42 -4.95 1.40 2.50
N GLY A 43 -4.46 1.18 3.74
CA GLY A 43 -3.14 0.61 3.98
C GLY A 43 -2.02 1.61 3.68
N CYS A 44 -2.21 2.88 4.05
CA CYS A 44 -1.32 3.98 3.68
C CYS A 44 0.10 3.89 4.29
N GLY A 45 0.29 3.03 5.28
CA GLY A 45 1.56 2.93 5.98
C GLY A 45 2.03 4.27 6.51
N ASP A 46 3.22 4.66 6.10
CA ASP A 46 3.88 5.91 6.51
C ASP A 46 3.43 7.11 5.65
N GLY A 47 2.47 6.94 4.73
CA GLY A 47 1.84 8.03 3.96
C GLY A 47 2.61 8.48 2.71
N GLY A 48 3.67 7.77 2.31
CA GLY A 48 4.54 8.21 1.21
C GLY A 48 3.81 8.37 -0.12
N ASN A 49 2.88 7.48 -0.46
CA ASN A 49 2.11 7.59 -1.70
C ASN A 49 1.19 8.83 -1.73
N LEU A 50 0.68 9.27 -0.56
CA LEU A 50 -0.21 10.42 -0.46
C LEU A 50 0.51 11.77 -0.58
N LEU A 51 1.80 11.81 -0.26
CA LEU A 51 2.57 13.06 -0.26
C LEU A 51 2.43 13.85 -1.57
N PRO A 52 2.66 13.27 -2.77
CA PRO A 52 2.58 14.03 -4.02
C PRO A 52 1.17 14.55 -4.32
N PHE A 53 0.12 13.82 -3.91
CA PHE A 53 -1.26 14.29 -4.08
C PHE A 53 -1.56 15.48 -3.15
N THR A 54 -1.04 15.44 -1.92
CA THR A 54 -1.18 16.55 -0.97
C THR A 54 -0.48 17.81 -1.49
N GLU A 55 0.70 17.66 -2.07
CA GLU A 55 1.44 18.77 -2.70
C GLU A 55 0.74 19.36 -3.92
N LEU A 56 -0.06 18.57 -4.63
CA LEU A 56 -0.96 19.04 -5.70
C LEU A 56 -2.21 19.75 -5.16
N GLY A 57 -2.35 19.85 -3.84
CA GLY A 57 -3.46 20.52 -3.18
C GLY A 57 -4.71 19.66 -3.01
N CYS A 58 -4.59 18.33 -3.06
CA CYS A 58 -5.66 17.41 -2.73
C CYS A 58 -5.83 17.28 -1.21
N ASN A 59 -7.04 16.94 -0.78
CA ASN A 59 -7.35 16.58 0.60
C ASN A 59 -7.08 15.07 0.77
N THR A 60 -6.02 14.71 1.46
CA THR A 60 -5.61 13.32 1.58
C THR A 60 -5.97 12.73 2.94
N THR A 61 -6.51 11.52 2.91
CA THR A 61 -6.80 10.71 4.09
C THR A 61 -6.10 9.35 3.94
N GLY A 62 -5.28 8.99 4.92
CA GLY A 62 -4.62 7.70 5.00
C GLY A 62 -5.19 6.87 6.15
N VAL A 63 -5.47 5.60 5.90
CA VAL A 63 -5.94 4.63 6.90
C VAL A 63 -5.00 3.44 6.92
N ASP A 64 -4.52 3.07 8.09
CA ASP A 64 -3.68 1.88 8.30
C ASP A 64 -3.99 1.23 9.65
N LEU A 65 -3.80 -0.08 9.76
CA LEU A 65 -3.97 -0.81 11.02
C LEU A 65 -2.87 -0.51 12.03
N SER A 66 -1.69 -0.11 11.57
CA SER A 66 -0.52 0.13 12.39
C SER A 66 -0.49 1.56 12.93
N ALA A 67 -0.84 1.74 14.21
CA ALA A 67 -0.74 3.02 14.89
C ALA A 67 0.69 3.60 14.85
N GLY A 68 1.73 2.75 14.82
CA GLY A 68 3.12 3.19 14.71
C GLY A 68 3.42 3.82 13.35
N ARG A 69 2.91 3.23 12.26
CA ARG A 69 3.07 3.80 10.91
C ARG A 69 2.30 5.09 10.75
N ILE A 70 1.09 5.17 11.31
CA ILE A 70 0.31 6.41 11.33
C ILE A 70 1.03 7.54 12.06
N LYS A 71 1.68 7.25 13.20
CA LYS A 71 2.52 8.25 13.89
C LYS A 71 3.66 8.76 13.01
N ASP A 72 4.34 7.85 12.29
CA ASP A 72 5.42 8.24 11.38
C ASP A 72 4.87 9.06 10.19
N ALA A 73 3.69 8.71 9.64
CA ALA A 73 3.04 9.48 8.60
C ALA A 73 2.73 10.92 9.03
N ILE A 74 2.15 11.09 10.21
CA ILE A 74 1.88 12.42 10.80
C ILE A 74 3.19 13.21 10.93
N LEU A 75 4.22 12.61 11.53
CA LEU A 75 5.53 13.24 11.72
C LEU A 75 6.16 13.68 10.38
N PHE A 76 6.16 12.80 9.36
CA PHE A 76 6.76 13.11 8.07
C PHE A 76 6.02 14.21 7.31
N PHE A 77 4.72 14.33 7.49
CA PHE A 77 3.91 15.42 6.92
C PHE A 77 4.13 16.74 7.69
N GLU A 78 4.16 16.70 9.02
CA GLU A 78 4.45 17.88 9.86
C GLU A 78 5.82 18.49 9.56
N GLU A 79 6.85 17.67 9.42
CA GLU A 79 8.20 18.11 9.06
C GLU A 79 8.24 18.85 7.71
N ARG A 80 7.31 18.53 6.80
CA ARG A 80 7.17 19.19 5.50
C ARG A 80 6.18 20.36 5.50
N GLN A 81 5.60 20.67 6.66
CA GLN A 81 4.61 21.72 6.85
C GLN A 81 3.38 21.55 5.95
N ILE A 82 2.98 20.30 5.69
CA ILE A 82 1.79 19.92 4.92
C ILE A 82 0.80 19.16 5.80
N LYS A 83 -0.48 19.18 5.41
CA LYS A 83 -1.56 18.55 6.18
C LYS A 83 -2.12 17.36 5.43
N GLY A 84 -2.11 16.19 6.06
CA GLY A 84 -2.86 15.00 5.71
C GLY A 84 -3.69 14.54 6.90
N ASN A 85 -4.75 13.80 6.64
CA ASN A 85 -5.54 13.16 7.70
C ASN A 85 -5.13 11.70 7.79
N PHE A 86 -4.65 11.24 8.97
CA PHE A 86 -4.17 9.87 9.16
C PHE A 86 -4.90 9.19 10.31
N ILE A 87 -5.45 8.00 10.06
CA ILE A 87 -6.31 7.28 10.99
C ILE A 87 -5.79 5.86 11.21
N ALA A 88 -5.45 5.54 12.45
CA ALA A 88 -5.06 4.18 12.84
C ALA A 88 -6.33 3.36 13.10
N SER A 89 -6.82 2.64 12.10
CA SER A 89 -8.03 1.83 12.21
C SER A 89 -8.13 0.78 11.11
N ASP A 90 -9.01 -0.20 11.35
CA ASP A 90 -9.52 -1.06 10.31
C ASP A 90 -10.53 -0.29 9.45
N ILE A 91 -10.33 -0.27 8.13
CA ILE A 91 -11.22 0.42 7.21
C ILE A 91 -12.68 -0.04 7.34
N PHE A 92 -12.92 -1.31 7.63
CA PHE A 92 -14.28 -1.85 7.80
C PHE A 92 -15.01 -1.34 9.05
N LYS A 93 -14.27 -0.77 10.01
CA LYS A 93 -14.82 -0.22 11.26
C LYS A 93 -15.03 1.29 11.21
N LEU A 94 -14.51 1.95 10.17
CA LEU A 94 -14.64 3.40 10.02
C LEU A 94 -16.05 3.79 9.58
N LYS A 95 -16.58 4.80 10.25
CA LYS A 95 -17.86 5.43 9.93
C LYS A 95 -17.62 6.90 9.57
N GLY A 96 -18.53 7.47 8.80
CA GLY A 96 -18.49 8.90 8.46
C GLY A 96 -17.52 9.25 7.32
N LEU A 97 -16.99 8.23 6.62
CA LEU A 97 -16.16 8.40 5.42
C LEU A 97 -16.91 8.01 4.12
N GLU A 98 -18.19 7.67 4.22
CA GLU A 98 -19.00 7.17 3.12
C GLU A 98 -19.17 8.26 2.04
N HIS A 99 -19.04 7.85 0.76
CA HIS A 99 -19.24 8.68 -0.44
C HIS A 99 -18.47 10.01 -0.44
N LYS A 100 -17.25 10.03 0.09
CA LYS A 100 -16.47 11.26 0.24
C LYS A 100 -15.29 11.38 -0.72
N PHE A 101 -14.84 10.26 -1.30
CA PHE A 101 -13.57 10.24 -2.01
C PHE A 101 -13.74 10.20 -3.52
N ASP A 102 -12.95 11.02 -4.21
CA ASP A 102 -12.85 11.06 -5.67
C ASP A 102 -11.88 10.00 -6.21
N LEU A 103 -10.95 9.58 -5.37
CA LEU A 103 -9.96 8.54 -5.65
C LEU A 103 -9.71 7.71 -4.40
N ILE A 104 -9.76 6.40 -4.55
CA ILE A 104 -9.26 5.46 -3.54
C ILE A 104 -7.99 4.81 -4.08
N ILE A 105 -6.94 4.81 -3.27
CA ILE A 105 -5.66 4.15 -3.55
C ILE A 105 -5.55 2.92 -2.64
N CYS A 106 -5.19 1.78 -3.22
CA CYS A 106 -4.88 0.54 -2.51
C CYS A 106 -3.57 -0.01 -3.08
N HIS A 107 -2.46 0.16 -2.39
CA HIS A 107 -1.13 -0.28 -2.83
C HIS A 107 -0.59 -1.36 -1.88
N ASP A 108 -0.31 -2.54 -2.42
CA ASP A 108 0.20 -3.70 -1.68
C ASP A 108 -0.63 -4.05 -0.43
N VAL A 109 -1.96 -4.08 -0.58
CA VAL A 109 -2.92 -4.36 0.50
C VAL A 109 -3.73 -5.61 0.24
N ILE A 110 -4.25 -5.79 -0.98
CA ILE A 110 -5.23 -6.84 -1.29
C ILE A 110 -4.66 -8.24 -1.08
N GLU A 111 -3.36 -8.44 -1.24
CA GLU A 111 -2.69 -9.71 -0.99
C GLU A 111 -2.74 -10.13 0.49
N HIS A 112 -2.88 -9.15 1.40
CA HIS A 112 -2.96 -9.36 2.84
C HIS A 112 -4.39 -9.51 3.37
N ILE A 113 -5.40 -9.27 2.53
CA ILE A 113 -6.81 -9.39 2.89
C ILE A 113 -7.27 -10.85 2.72
N LYS A 114 -7.78 -11.44 3.80
CA LYS A 114 -8.31 -12.81 3.76
C LYS A 114 -9.57 -12.91 2.90
N ASP A 115 -10.57 -12.10 3.20
CA ASP A 115 -11.82 -12.01 2.46
C ASP A 115 -11.78 -10.86 1.46
N LYS A 116 -11.19 -11.15 0.30
CA LYS A 116 -11.05 -10.18 -0.79
C LYS A 116 -12.39 -9.76 -1.37
N ALA A 117 -13.35 -10.68 -1.42
CA ALA A 117 -14.68 -10.40 -1.97
C ALA A 117 -15.42 -9.36 -1.11
N THR A 118 -15.45 -9.56 0.21
CA THR A 118 -16.03 -8.60 1.14
C THR A 118 -15.26 -7.27 1.12
N PHE A 119 -13.93 -7.28 1.01
CA PHE A 119 -13.15 -6.06 0.89
C PHE A 119 -13.56 -5.25 -0.35
N LEU A 120 -13.56 -5.87 -1.52
CA LEU A 120 -13.89 -5.22 -2.78
C LEU A 120 -15.34 -4.72 -2.81
N SER A 121 -16.29 -5.48 -2.29
CA SER A 121 -17.71 -5.07 -2.24
C SER A 121 -17.97 -3.89 -1.27
N ASN A 122 -17.08 -3.63 -0.33
CA ASN A 122 -17.19 -2.50 0.59
C ASN A 122 -16.57 -1.20 0.04
N LEU A 123 -15.60 -1.26 -0.88
CA LEU A 123 -14.95 -0.06 -1.40
C LEU A 123 -15.91 0.96 -2.01
N PRO A 124 -16.98 0.57 -2.74
CA PRO A 124 -17.97 1.51 -3.27
C PRO A 124 -18.66 2.38 -2.22
N LYS A 125 -18.68 1.99 -0.96
CA LYS A 125 -19.26 2.79 0.12
C LYS A 125 -18.53 4.09 0.38
N TYR A 126 -17.23 4.15 0.09
CA TYR A 126 -16.37 5.29 0.38
C TYR A 126 -16.20 6.23 -0.81
N ILE A 127 -16.45 5.74 -2.01
CA ILE A 127 -16.19 6.47 -3.25
C ILE A 127 -17.40 7.27 -3.71
N ASN A 128 -17.15 8.46 -4.30
CA ASN A 128 -18.14 9.25 -4.99
C ASN A 128 -18.64 8.53 -6.26
N PRO A 129 -19.85 8.85 -6.79
CA PRO A 129 -20.37 8.25 -8.02
C PRO A 129 -19.41 8.36 -9.22
N GLU A 130 -18.70 9.48 -9.34
CA GLU A 130 -17.71 9.75 -10.38
C GLU A 130 -16.27 9.39 -9.95
N GLY A 131 -16.09 8.76 -8.80
CA GLY A 131 -14.79 8.40 -8.26
C GLY A 131 -14.20 7.18 -8.96
N ILE A 132 -12.89 7.00 -8.79
CA ILE A 132 -12.17 5.82 -9.29
C ILE A 132 -11.37 5.16 -8.18
N ILE A 133 -11.14 3.87 -8.33
CA ILE A 133 -10.29 3.08 -7.45
C ILE A 133 -9.02 2.70 -8.23
N PHE A 134 -7.87 3.10 -7.69
CA PHE A 134 -6.56 2.66 -8.17
C PHE A 134 -6.04 1.58 -7.24
N MET A 135 -5.78 0.40 -7.80
CA MET A 135 -5.25 -0.74 -7.04
C MET A 135 -3.99 -1.26 -7.70
N SER A 136 -2.93 -1.43 -6.92
CA SER A 136 -1.69 -2.05 -7.34
C SER A 136 -1.27 -3.13 -6.35
N PHE A 137 -0.77 -4.23 -6.87
CA PHE A 137 -0.33 -5.39 -6.10
C PHE A 137 0.71 -6.18 -6.89
N PRO A 138 1.60 -6.94 -6.22
CA PRO A 138 2.56 -7.79 -6.90
C PRO A 138 1.85 -8.88 -7.69
N ALA A 139 2.12 -8.98 -8.99
CA ALA A 139 1.60 -10.05 -9.80
C ALA A 139 2.28 -11.37 -9.40
N TRP A 140 1.49 -12.42 -9.10
CA TRP A 140 2.04 -13.74 -8.73
C TRP A 140 3.04 -14.28 -9.76
N GLN A 141 2.78 -14.05 -11.04
CA GLN A 141 3.62 -14.55 -12.15
C GLN A 141 4.86 -13.69 -12.46
N MET A 142 5.10 -12.60 -11.72
CA MET A 142 6.33 -11.83 -11.89
C MET A 142 7.54 -12.60 -11.29
N PRO A 143 8.79 -12.29 -11.70
CA PRO A 143 9.98 -13.02 -11.27
C PRO A 143 10.12 -13.21 -9.74
N PHE A 144 9.60 -12.27 -8.95
CA PHE A 144 9.69 -12.27 -7.49
C PHE A 144 8.29 -12.17 -6.83
N GLY A 145 7.26 -12.75 -7.45
CA GLY A 145 5.87 -12.66 -7.00
C GLY A 145 5.57 -13.35 -5.67
N GLY A 146 6.42 -14.27 -5.23
CA GLY A 146 6.28 -15.00 -3.96
C GLY A 146 6.88 -14.31 -2.74
N HIS A 147 7.26 -13.02 -2.83
CA HIS A 147 7.92 -12.28 -1.73
C HIS A 147 9.22 -12.90 -1.20
N GLN A 148 9.83 -13.83 -1.95
CA GLN A 148 11.07 -14.51 -1.54
C GLN A 148 12.24 -13.55 -1.27
N GLN A 149 12.15 -12.30 -1.68
CA GLN A 149 13.15 -11.24 -1.42
C GLN A 149 13.37 -10.97 0.07
N ILE A 150 12.39 -11.31 0.93
CA ILE A 150 12.50 -11.19 2.38
C ILE A 150 13.24 -12.36 3.04
N CYS A 151 13.52 -13.44 2.30
CA CYS A 151 14.23 -14.61 2.81
C CYS A 151 15.66 -14.26 3.25
N LYS A 152 16.15 -14.91 4.31
CA LYS A 152 17.52 -14.74 4.82
C LYS A 152 18.57 -15.27 3.85
N SER A 153 18.24 -16.31 3.10
CA SER A 153 19.13 -16.87 2.09
C SER A 153 19.29 -15.93 0.91
N LYS A 154 20.51 -15.45 0.67
CA LYS A 154 20.80 -14.58 -0.48
C LYS A 154 20.54 -15.27 -1.82
N ILE A 155 20.75 -16.57 -1.92
CA ILE A 155 20.51 -17.34 -3.14
C ILE A 155 19.00 -17.38 -3.43
N ILE A 156 18.19 -17.81 -2.47
CA ILE A 156 16.73 -17.92 -2.62
C ILE A 156 16.10 -16.57 -2.85
N SER A 157 16.53 -15.52 -2.15
CA SER A 157 15.99 -14.18 -2.27
C SER A 157 16.20 -13.54 -3.66
N HIS A 158 17.22 -13.95 -4.40
CA HIS A 158 17.57 -13.43 -5.72
C HIS A 158 17.25 -14.39 -6.87
N PHE A 159 16.76 -15.59 -6.59
CA PHE A 159 16.43 -16.56 -7.63
C PHE A 159 15.03 -16.30 -8.18
N PRO A 160 14.87 -15.90 -9.46
CA PRO A 160 13.56 -15.58 -10.03
C PRO A 160 12.67 -16.83 -10.16
N PHE A 161 11.36 -16.65 -10.07
CA PHE A 161 10.32 -17.65 -10.29
C PHE A 161 10.32 -18.85 -9.32
N ILE A 162 11.09 -18.80 -8.23
CA ILE A 162 11.17 -19.91 -7.26
C ILE A 162 9.80 -20.22 -6.61
N HIS A 163 8.93 -19.22 -6.49
CA HIS A 163 7.58 -19.35 -5.95
C HIS A 163 6.61 -20.10 -6.87
N LEU A 164 6.99 -20.36 -8.13
CA LEU A 164 6.22 -21.19 -9.07
C LEU A 164 6.51 -22.68 -8.91
N LEU A 165 7.48 -23.06 -8.07
CA LEU A 165 7.70 -24.45 -7.72
C LEU A 165 6.49 -25.03 -6.98
N PRO A 166 6.27 -26.35 -7.03
CA PRO A 166 5.22 -26.99 -6.24
C PRO A 166 5.27 -26.54 -4.77
N ALA A 167 4.09 -26.24 -4.19
CA ALA A 167 4.00 -25.63 -2.87
C ALA A 167 4.84 -26.32 -1.77
N PRO A 168 4.95 -27.67 -1.68
CA PRO A 168 5.80 -28.29 -0.69
C PRO A 168 7.28 -27.95 -0.83
N ILE A 169 7.77 -27.86 -2.08
CA ILE A 169 9.18 -27.52 -2.38
C ILE A 169 9.42 -26.04 -2.05
N TYR A 170 8.53 -25.16 -2.54
CA TYR A 170 8.63 -23.73 -2.28
C TYR A 170 8.62 -23.42 -0.77
N LEU A 171 7.65 -23.99 -0.05
CA LEU A 171 7.53 -23.78 1.40
C LEU A 171 8.74 -24.31 2.16
N SER A 172 9.31 -25.47 1.78
CA SER A 172 10.52 -25.98 2.41
C SER A 172 11.72 -25.04 2.25
N LEU A 173 11.87 -24.44 1.07
CA LEU A 173 12.94 -23.49 0.78
C LEU A 173 12.79 -22.17 1.56
N ILE A 174 11.56 -21.70 1.76
CA ILE A 174 11.28 -20.48 2.53
C ILE A 174 11.36 -20.75 4.04
N HIS A 175 10.83 -21.88 4.52
CA HIS A 175 10.87 -22.26 5.95
C HIS A 175 12.27 -22.49 6.51
N ILE A 176 13.23 -22.85 5.68
CA ILE A 176 14.64 -22.89 6.09
C ILE A 176 15.14 -21.52 6.56
N SER A 177 14.44 -20.44 6.19
CA SER A 177 14.85 -19.06 6.49
C SER A 177 13.96 -18.27 7.46
N GLU A 178 12.70 -18.68 7.73
CA GLU A 178 11.81 -17.99 8.70
C GLU A 178 10.71 -18.89 9.31
N PRO A 179 10.84 -19.29 10.59
CA PRO A 179 9.84 -20.15 11.25
C PRO A 179 8.51 -19.49 11.63
N THR A 180 8.32 -18.16 11.50
CA THR A 180 7.29 -17.49 12.30
C THR A 180 6.31 -16.56 11.56
N ARG A 181 6.42 -16.30 10.26
CA ARG A 181 5.59 -15.29 9.58
C ARG A 181 4.66 -15.76 8.46
N LEU A 182 4.63 -17.03 8.12
CA LEU A 182 3.78 -17.57 7.03
C LEU A 182 2.41 -18.10 7.51
N ARG A 183 1.78 -17.49 8.51
CA ARG A 183 0.38 -17.82 8.90
C ARG A 183 -0.67 -16.96 8.19
N CYS A 184 -0.31 -16.23 7.14
CA CYS A 184 -1.23 -15.37 6.40
C CYS A 184 -1.14 -15.62 4.88
N ILE A 185 -1.29 -16.88 4.46
CA ILE A 185 -1.67 -17.24 3.09
C ILE A 185 -2.94 -18.08 3.17
#